data_cf802f94012fbe062ec018b9ac74ffde
#
_entry.id   cf802f94012fbe062ec018b9ac74ffde
#
_cell.length_a   1.000
_cell.length_b   1.000
_cell.length_c   1.000
_cell.angle_alpha   90.00
_cell.angle_beta   90.00
_cell.angle_gamma   90.00
#
_symmetry.space_group_name_H-M   'P 1'
#
loop_
_entity.id
_entity.type
_entity.pdbx_description
1 polymer ?
#
loop_
_entity_poly.entity_id
_entity_poly.type
_entity_poly.pdbx_seq_one_letter_code
_entity_poly.pdbx_strand_id
1 'polypeptide(L)'
;MDYTIESREGLKVTVSDLGAEMIGIRLEETEYLWQANPAYWNEHAPVLFPYVGRLTGGKYRIGNREYQMKIHGFASLSTFEAEKRSGSCIAFTLKDSPETMMMYPFRFLFRVIYTVEGHSLKIRYEVENPGQASAEDISGGSSVPQSSGTSEGMLYFGIGGHPGLNVPLENGLSFDDYYLEFGDRCDSERIQFTPACFLAGRQDPFVLEDGRILRLRHSLFDEDAIVLQNMADSVSIRSDKGQRSVTVRYPGLPYLGIWHMPKTDAPYVAIEPWGSLPSRQDVVEDLRFKPDLIRLENGGRWNTEWSITVS
;
A
#
# COMPACT_ATOMS: atom_id res chain seq x y z
N MET A 1 9.65 3.55 -17.12
CA MET A 1 11.08 3.98 -17.05
C MET A 1 11.54 3.82 -15.61
N ASP A 2 12.78 3.30 -15.39
CA ASP A 2 13.25 3.02 -14.04
C ASP A 2 14.26 4.06 -13.57
N TYR A 3 14.16 4.44 -12.30
CA TYR A 3 14.98 5.47 -11.68
C TYR A 3 15.65 4.91 -10.42
N THR A 4 16.94 5.17 -10.26
CA THR A 4 17.67 4.76 -9.07
C THR A 4 18.07 5.97 -8.24
N ILE A 5 17.85 5.90 -6.96
CA ILE A 5 18.35 6.80 -5.91
C ILE A 5 19.23 6.01 -4.96
N GLU A 6 20.22 6.70 -4.36
CA GLU A 6 21.23 6.06 -3.52
C GLU A 6 21.57 6.92 -2.31
N SER A 7 21.73 6.31 -1.14
CA SER A 7 22.25 6.95 0.05
C SER A 7 23.79 7.04 0.01
N ARG A 8 24.36 7.82 0.91
CA ARG A 8 25.85 7.88 1.05
C ARG A 8 26.42 6.57 1.57
N GLU A 9 25.63 5.79 2.30
CA GLU A 9 25.97 4.51 2.91
C GLU A 9 25.76 3.33 1.95
N GLY A 10 25.35 3.59 0.70
CA GLY A 10 25.27 2.61 -0.38
C GLY A 10 23.92 1.89 -0.51
N LEU A 11 22.88 2.32 0.22
CA LEU A 11 21.54 1.79 -0.03
C LEU A 11 21.02 2.32 -1.37
N LYS A 12 20.74 1.40 -2.30
CA LYS A 12 20.19 1.69 -3.63
C LYS A 12 18.73 1.28 -3.68
N VAL A 13 17.89 2.19 -4.15
CA VAL A 13 16.47 1.92 -4.39
C VAL A 13 16.14 2.26 -5.83
N THR A 14 15.53 1.30 -6.52
CA THR A 14 15.06 1.47 -7.90
C THR A 14 13.53 1.52 -7.90
N VAL A 15 12.98 2.52 -8.59
CA VAL A 15 11.54 2.78 -8.69
C VAL A 15 11.16 2.95 -10.15
N SER A 16 10.09 2.31 -10.58
CA SER A 16 9.49 2.48 -11.91
C SER A 16 8.49 3.63 -11.91
N ASP A 17 8.37 4.36 -13.02
CA ASP A 17 7.29 5.34 -13.22
C ASP A 17 5.94 4.68 -13.46
N LEU A 18 5.90 3.42 -13.87
CA LEU A 18 4.68 2.64 -13.86
C LEU A 18 4.34 2.26 -12.41
N GLY A 19 3.23 2.80 -11.94
CA GLY A 19 2.74 2.57 -10.58
C GLY A 19 3.51 3.35 -9.50
N ALA A 20 4.54 4.12 -9.84
CA ALA A 20 5.54 4.60 -8.89
C ALA A 20 6.07 3.44 -8.01
N GLU A 21 6.16 2.24 -8.58
CA GLU A 21 6.44 1.00 -7.87
C GLU A 21 7.93 0.87 -7.54
N MET A 22 8.26 0.55 -6.29
CA MET A 22 9.60 0.08 -5.94
C MET A 22 9.85 -1.28 -6.57
N ILE A 23 10.95 -1.41 -7.32
CA ILE A 23 11.34 -2.65 -8.00
C ILE A 23 12.70 -3.19 -7.54
N GLY A 24 13.35 -2.54 -6.58
CA GLY A 24 14.59 -3.01 -5.96
C GLY A 24 14.95 -2.20 -4.72
N ILE A 25 15.40 -2.89 -3.67
CA ILE A 25 16.00 -2.33 -2.45
C ILE A 25 17.28 -3.11 -2.17
N ARG A 26 18.42 -2.53 -2.52
CA ARG A 26 19.70 -3.23 -2.48
C ARG A 26 20.70 -2.53 -1.58
N LEU A 27 21.27 -3.27 -0.65
CA LEU A 27 22.41 -2.85 0.14
C LEU A 27 23.55 -3.84 -0.11
N GLU A 28 24.70 -3.35 -0.58
CA GLU A 28 25.81 -4.18 -1.06
C GLU A 28 25.35 -5.17 -2.15
N GLU A 29 25.56 -6.48 -1.94
CA GLU A 29 25.15 -7.55 -2.87
C GLU A 29 23.76 -8.13 -2.54
N THR A 30 23.09 -7.63 -1.47
CA THR A 30 21.82 -8.19 -0.99
C THR A 30 20.64 -7.40 -1.55
N GLU A 31 19.73 -8.10 -2.23
CA GLU A 31 18.43 -7.59 -2.63
C GLU A 31 17.39 -7.96 -1.55
N TYR A 32 16.75 -6.95 -0.98
CA TYR A 32 15.76 -7.12 0.09
C TYR A 32 14.33 -7.16 -0.42
N LEU A 33 14.08 -6.61 -1.61
CA LEU A 33 12.76 -6.60 -2.21
C LEU A 33 12.54 -7.85 -3.04
N TRP A 34 11.35 -8.40 -3.00
CA TRP A 34 10.89 -9.48 -3.87
C TRP A 34 11.01 -9.08 -5.35
N GLN A 35 11.49 -10.01 -6.19
CA GLN A 35 11.83 -9.73 -7.58
C GLN A 35 10.79 -10.28 -8.57
N ALA A 36 9.51 -10.23 -8.20
CA ALA A 36 8.35 -10.46 -9.06
C ALA A 36 8.39 -11.74 -9.89
N ASN A 37 8.85 -12.87 -9.31
CA ASN A 37 8.84 -14.15 -9.99
C ASN A 37 7.39 -14.59 -10.26
N PRO A 38 6.97 -14.72 -11.56
CA PRO A 38 5.58 -15.03 -11.92
C PRO A 38 5.13 -16.44 -11.50
N ALA A 39 6.03 -17.31 -11.04
CA ALA A 39 5.65 -18.57 -10.43
C ALA A 39 4.89 -18.41 -9.12
N TYR A 40 5.06 -17.25 -8.45
CA TYR A 40 4.40 -16.90 -7.19
C TYR A 40 3.58 -15.64 -7.35
N TRP A 41 4.23 -14.48 -7.50
CA TRP A 41 3.60 -13.17 -7.60
C TRP A 41 4.43 -12.24 -8.49
N ASN A 42 3.80 -11.66 -9.50
CA ASN A 42 4.47 -10.92 -10.57
C ASN A 42 4.53 -9.40 -10.36
N GLU A 43 4.36 -8.93 -9.11
CA GLU A 43 4.54 -7.55 -8.70
C GLU A 43 5.60 -7.51 -7.58
N HIS A 44 6.17 -6.32 -7.29
CA HIS A 44 7.22 -6.13 -6.27
C HIS A 44 6.68 -5.44 -5.02
N ALA A 45 6.12 -4.23 -5.22
CA ALA A 45 5.67 -3.33 -4.15
C ALA A 45 4.60 -2.35 -4.66
N PRO A 46 3.45 -2.80 -5.14
CA PRO A 46 2.44 -1.91 -5.72
C PRO A 46 1.97 -0.85 -4.72
N VAL A 47 1.77 0.36 -5.23
CA VAL A 47 1.16 1.47 -4.52
C VAL A 47 -0.34 1.36 -4.62
N LEU A 48 -1.02 1.36 -3.48
CA LEU A 48 -2.46 1.16 -3.38
C LEU A 48 -3.16 2.53 -3.30
N PHE A 49 -3.90 2.91 -4.34
CA PHE A 49 -4.68 4.14 -4.39
C PHE A 49 -5.65 4.12 -5.60
N PRO A 50 -6.87 4.65 -5.50
CA PRO A 50 -7.50 5.30 -4.33
C PRO A 50 -8.31 4.34 -3.45
N TYR A 51 -8.04 3.05 -3.52
CA TYR A 51 -8.70 2.02 -2.75
C TYR A 51 -7.73 0.92 -2.34
N VAL A 52 -8.00 0.27 -1.19
CA VAL A 52 -7.22 -0.87 -0.69
C VAL A 52 -8.06 -2.13 -0.75
N GLY A 53 -7.53 -3.20 -1.34
CA GLY A 53 -8.20 -4.49 -1.44
C GLY A 53 -9.34 -4.53 -2.46
N ARG A 54 -10.27 -5.45 -2.23
CA ARG A 54 -11.36 -5.79 -3.17
C ARG A 54 -12.60 -4.97 -2.95
N LEU A 55 -13.28 -4.65 -4.06
CA LEU A 55 -14.65 -4.13 -4.08
C LEU A 55 -15.61 -5.24 -4.51
N THR A 56 -16.75 -5.39 -3.86
CA THR A 56 -17.77 -6.36 -4.24
C THR A 56 -18.21 -6.13 -5.68
N GLY A 57 -18.06 -7.16 -6.52
CA GLY A 57 -18.31 -7.08 -7.95
C GLY A 57 -17.38 -6.11 -8.71
N GLY A 58 -16.25 -5.68 -8.10
CA GLY A 58 -15.39 -4.65 -8.69
C GLY A 58 -16.06 -3.27 -8.76
N LYS A 59 -17.03 -2.99 -7.88
CA LYS A 59 -17.89 -1.81 -7.96
C LYS A 59 -18.04 -1.09 -6.65
N TYR A 60 -18.28 0.20 -6.75
CA TYR A 60 -18.69 1.08 -5.66
C TYR A 60 -19.69 2.13 -6.15
N ARG A 61 -20.27 2.91 -5.25
CA ARG A 61 -21.21 3.99 -5.58
C ARG A 61 -20.75 5.33 -5.01
N ILE A 62 -21.17 6.37 -5.69
CA ILE A 62 -21.28 7.73 -5.18
C ILE A 62 -22.72 8.18 -5.42
N GLY A 63 -23.52 8.19 -4.37
CA GLY A 63 -24.96 8.42 -4.49
C GLY A 63 -25.64 7.34 -5.33
N ASN A 64 -26.31 7.76 -6.38
CA ASN A 64 -27.06 6.87 -7.27
C ASN A 64 -26.24 6.36 -8.46
N ARG A 65 -24.96 6.75 -8.57
CA ARG A 65 -24.09 6.32 -9.68
C ARG A 65 -23.15 5.23 -9.23
N GLU A 66 -23.02 4.19 -10.04
CA GLU A 66 -22.09 3.08 -9.90
C GLU A 66 -20.82 3.34 -10.73
N TYR A 67 -19.66 2.95 -10.17
CA TYR A 67 -18.35 3.02 -10.81
C TYR A 67 -17.67 1.67 -10.67
N GLN A 68 -16.80 1.36 -11.61
CA GLN A 68 -15.96 0.16 -11.58
C GLN A 68 -14.53 0.54 -11.20
N MET A 69 -13.91 -0.30 -10.37
CA MET A 69 -12.52 -0.15 -9.98
C MET A 69 -11.91 -1.53 -9.74
N LYS A 70 -10.67 -1.70 -10.14
CA LYS A 70 -9.91 -2.93 -9.88
C LYS A 70 -9.54 -3.04 -8.40
N ILE A 71 -9.11 -4.24 -8.01
CA ILE A 71 -8.47 -4.45 -6.71
C ILE A 71 -7.31 -3.46 -6.54
N HIS A 72 -7.18 -2.88 -5.35
CA HIS A 72 -6.17 -1.89 -5.00
C HIS A 72 -6.22 -0.57 -5.79
N GLY A 73 -7.30 -0.29 -6.51
CA GLY A 73 -7.46 0.94 -7.27
C GLY A 73 -6.78 0.90 -8.64
N PHE A 74 -6.14 2.00 -9.02
CA PHE A 74 -5.52 2.14 -10.35
C PHE A 74 -4.10 2.73 -10.32
N ALA A 75 -3.59 3.15 -9.18
CA ALA A 75 -2.27 3.78 -9.10
C ALA A 75 -1.17 2.86 -9.63
N SER A 76 -1.14 1.58 -9.22
CA SER A 76 -0.15 0.60 -9.68
C SER A 76 -0.18 0.35 -11.19
N LEU A 77 -1.27 0.70 -11.87
CA LEU A 77 -1.46 0.54 -13.32
C LEU A 77 -1.26 1.84 -14.11
N SER A 78 -0.98 2.94 -13.41
CA SER A 78 -0.86 4.28 -14.01
C SER A 78 0.60 4.67 -14.17
N THR A 79 0.92 5.41 -15.24
CA THR A 79 2.24 6.03 -15.38
C THR A 79 2.27 7.37 -14.66
N PHE A 80 3.23 7.54 -13.77
CA PHE A 80 3.45 8.76 -13.02
C PHE A 80 4.48 9.66 -13.70
N GLU A 81 4.34 10.96 -13.52
CA GLU A 81 5.35 11.94 -13.86
C GLU A 81 6.46 11.92 -12.81
N ALA A 82 7.69 11.60 -13.22
CA ALA A 82 8.83 11.47 -12.32
C ALA A 82 9.64 12.78 -12.26
N GLU A 83 9.99 13.21 -11.03
CA GLU A 83 10.85 14.36 -10.74
C GLU A 83 12.00 13.94 -9.83
N LYS A 84 13.21 13.81 -10.37
CA LYS A 84 14.40 13.53 -9.55
C LYS A 84 14.86 14.81 -8.84
N ARG A 85 14.67 14.87 -7.52
CA ARG A 85 15.00 16.03 -6.68
C ARG A 85 16.47 16.07 -6.25
N SER A 86 17.09 14.89 -6.08
CA SER A 86 18.51 14.76 -5.76
C SER A 86 19.03 13.36 -6.11
N GLY A 87 20.27 13.02 -5.76
CA GLY A 87 20.80 11.66 -5.86
C GLY A 87 20.11 10.66 -4.95
N SER A 88 19.50 11.15 -3.86
CA SER A 88 18.83 10.35 -2.83
C SER A 88 17.34 10.60 -2.69
N CYS A 89 16.71 11.40 -3.58
CA CYS A 89 15.29 11.73 -3.50
C CYS A 89 14.66 11.84 -4.89
N ILE A 90 13.51 11.19 -5.07
CA ILE A 90 12.68 11.25 -6.27
C ILE A 90 11.21 11.33 -5.90
N ALA A 91 10.43 12.11 -6.66
CA ALA A 91 8.99 12.22 -6.52
C ALA A 91 8.30 11.73 -7.78
N PHE A 92 7.17 11.08 -7.61
CA PHE A 92 6.28 10.62 -8.67
C PHE A 92 4.91 11.24 -8.47
N THR A 93 4.34 11.82 -9.53
CA THR A 93 3.06 12.54 -9.46
C THR A 93 2.05 11.91 -10.41
N LEU A 94 0.87 11.59 -9.89
CA LEU A 94 -0.31 11.20 -10.65
C LEU A 94 -1.41 12.23 -10.44
N LYS A 95 -2.03 12.68 -11.53
CA LYS A 95 -3.18 13.60 -11.54
C LYS A 95 -4.40 12.90 -12.11
N ASP A 96 -5.56 13.45 -11.78
CA ASP A 96 -6.79 13.05 -12.46
C ASP A 96 -6.68 13.26 -13.98
N SER A 97 -7.30 12.35 -14.71
CA SER A 97 -7.38 12.36 -16.18
C SER A 97 -8.79 11.98 -16.62
N PRO A 98 -9.17 12.16 -17.90
CA PRO A 98 -10.44 11.67 -18.41
C PRO A 98 -10.67 10.17 -18.11
N GLU A 99 -9.61 9.36 -18.17
CA GLU A 99 -9.66 7.92 -17.91
C GLU A 99 -9.92 7.63 -16.42
N THR A 100 -9.19 8.29 -15.52
CA THR A 100 -9.41 8.11 -14.07
C THR A 100 -10.75 8.62 -13.64
N MET A 101 -11.25 9.72 -14.22
CA MET A 101 -12.58 10.28 -13.93
C MET A 101 -13.74 9.33 -14.28
N MET A 102 -13.56 8.42 -15.24
CA MET A 102 -14.57 7.38 -15.54
C MET A 102 -14.64 6.32 -14.44
N MET A 103 -13.54 6.03 -13.77
CA MET A 103 -13.44 5.04 -12.70
C MET A 103 -13.59 5.66 -11.30
N TYR A 104 -13.18 6.91 -11.14
CA TYR A 104 -13.10 7.62 -9.87
C TYR A 104 -13.36 9.10 -10.10
N PRO A 105 -14.63 9.57 -9.94
CA PRO A 105 -15.09 10.87 -10.40
C PRO A 105 -14.68 12.02 -9.47
N PHE A 106 -13.42 12.06 -9.12
CA PHE A 106 -12.83 13.08 -8.26
C PHE A 106 -11.55 13.63 -8.89
N ARG A 107 -11.37 14.94 -8.77
CA ARG A 107 -10.08 15.55 -9.05
C ARG A 107 -9.13 15.25 -7.88
N PHE A 108 -7.90 14.93 -8.20
CA PHE A 108 -6.87 14.68 -7.21
C PHE A 108 -5.48 15.00 -7.78
N LEU A 109 -4.56 15.21 -6.86
CA LEU A 109 -3.13 15.14 -7.14
C LEU A 109 -2.54 14.21 -6.10
N PHE A 110 -1.97 13.11 -6.56
CA PHE A 110 -1.31 12.12 -5.72
C PHE A 110 0.18 12.10 -5.99
N ARG A 111 1.01 12.22 -4.93
CA ARG A 111 2.46 12.11 -5.02
C ARG A 111 2.97 10.98 -4.15
N VAL A 112 3.94 10.26 -4.69
CA VAL A 112 4.76 9.30 -3.96
C VAL A 112 6.19 9.82 -3.98
N ILE A 113 6.76 10.05 -2.80
CA ILE A 113 8.11 10.61 -2.66
C ILE A 113 8.98 9.57 -1.96
N TYR A 114 10.04 9.17 -2.62
CA TYR A 114 11.04 8.26 -2.11
C TYR A 114 12.31 9.02 -1.72
N THR A 115 12.77 8.80 -0.49
CA THR A 115 14.03 9.39 0.01
C THR A 115 14.85 8.32 0.72
N VAL A 116 16.11 8.17 0.32
CA VAL A 116 17.05 7.25 0.98
C VAL A 116 18.03 8.02 1.87
N GLU A 117 18.21 7.56 3.10
CA GLU A 117 19.09 8.13 4.11
C GLU A 117 19.65 7.01 5.00
N GLY A 118 20.98 6.90 5.09
CA GLY A 118 21.60 5.75 5.74
C GLY A 118 21.19 4.44 5.05
N HIS A 119 20.70 3.49 5.82
CA HIS A 119 20.11 2.24 5.34
C HIS A 119 18.59 2.27 5.34
N SER A 120 17.97 3.45 5.34
CA SER A 120 16.52 3.62 5.39
C SER A 120 15.99 4.25 4.11
N LEU A 121 14.89 3.69 3.60
CA LEU A 121 14.04 4.26 2.58
C LEU A 121 12.79 4.83 3.25
N LYS A 122 12.54 6.12 3.06
CA LYS A 122 11.30 6.81 3.47
C LYS A 122 10.37 6.90 2.26
N ILE A 123 9.13 6.54 2.45
CA ILE A 123 8.06 6.58 1.45
C ILE A 123 6.98 7.53 1.96
N ARG A 124 6.85 8.68 1.34
CA ARG A 124 5.85 9.67 1.70
C ARG A 124 4.77 9.74 0.64
N TYR A 125 3.54 9.61 1.08
CA TYR A 125 2.35 9.83 0.28
C TYR A 125 1.78 11.21 0.55
N GLU A 126 1.45 11.95 -0.51
CA GLU A 126 0.75 13.23 -0.42
C GLU A 126 -0.45 13.19 -1.35
N VAL A 127 -1.61 13.53 -0.84
CA VAL A 127 -2.85 13.67 -1.62
C VAL A 127 -3.39 15.08 -1.48
N GLU A 128 -3.63 15.73 -2.60
CA GLU A 128 -4.31 17.03 -2.64
C GLU A 128 -5.67 16.87 -3.32
N ASN A 129 -6.67 17.51 -2.75
CA ASN A 129 -7.97 17.70 -3.38
C ASN A 129 -8.00 19.11 -4.00
N PRO A 130 -7.72 19.27 -5.31
CA PRO A 130 -7.66 20.59 -5.94
C PRO A 130 -9.05 21.25 -6.07
N GLY A 131 -10.10 20.54 -5.67
CA GLY A 131 -11.47 20.99 -5.82
C GLY A 131 -12.07 20.72 -7.19
N GLN A 132 -13.34 21.06 -7.36
CA GLN A 132 -13.99 20.98 -8.66
C GLN A 132 -13.45 22.11 -9.56
N ALA A 133 -13.31 21.81 -10.86
CA ALA A 133 -12.98 22.85 -11.84
C ALA A 133 -14.03 23.95 -11.79
N SER A 134 -13.61 25.21 -11.73
CA SER A 134 -14.52 26.34 -11.95
C SER A 134 -15.10 26.26 -13.36
N ALA A 135 -16.29 26.84 -13.56
CA ALA A 135 -16.90 26.90 -14.90
C ALA A 135 -16.01 27.58 -15.96
N GLU A 136 -14.98 28.32 -15.53
CA GLU A 136 -13.98 29.00 -16.39
C GLU A 136 -12.92 28.05 -16.91
N ASP A 137 -12.59 26.97 -16.23
CA ASP A 137 -11.62 25.95 -16.67
C ASP A 137 -12.17 25.02 -17.77
N ILE A 138 -13.48 25.07 -18.07
CA ILE A 138 -14.18 24.18 -19.00
C ILE A 138 -14.35 24.81 -20.40
N SER A 139 -13.58 25.84 -20.76
CA SER A 139 -13.68 26.49 -22.09
C SER A 139 -13.23 25.64 -23.29
N GLY A 140 -12.97 24.35 -23.09
CA GLY A 140 -12.64 23.35 -24.12
C GLY A 140 -13.70 22.24 -24.19
N GLY A 141 -14.87 22.56 -24.73
CA GLY A 141 -15.86 21.76 -25.47
C GLY A 141 -16.09 20.27 -25.15
N SER A 142 -15.90 19.79 -23.93
CA SER A 142 -16.29 18.44 -23.54
C SER A 142 -17.09 18.50 -22.23
N SER A 143 -18.35 18.13 -22.28
CA SER A 143 -19.24 18.07 -21.11
C SER A 143 -18.76 16.93 -20.19
N VAL A 144 -17.87 17.25 -19.25
CA VAL A 144 -17.60 16.38 -18.10
C VAL A 144 -18.91 16.31 -17.28
N PRO A 145 -19.42 15.12 -16.94
CA PRO A 145 -20.64 15.01 -16.16
C PRO A 145 -20.43 15.72 -14.82
N GLN A 146 -21.15 16.83 -14.60
CA GLN A 146 -21.18 17.46 -13.28
C GLN A 146 -21.62 16.41 -12.26
N SER A 147 -20.80 16.15 -11.25
CA SER A 147 -21.11 15.24 -10.14
C SER A 147 -22.16 15.88 -9.23
N SER A 148 -23.43 15.88 -9.68
CA SER A 148 -24.57 16.24 -8.85
C SER A 148 -24.80 15.13 -7.82
N GLY A 149 -24.16 15.22 -6.66
CA GLY A 149 -24.38 14.24 -5.59
C GLY A 149 -23.24 14.06 -4.60
N THR A 150 -22.12 14.76 -4.75
CA THR A 150 -21.06 14.80 -3.73
C THR A 150 -21.37 15.93 -2.74
N SER A 151 -21.21 15.65 -1.46
CA SER A 151 -21.14 16.69 -0.44
C SER A 151 -19.97 17.61 -0.82
N GLU A 152 -20.29 18.72 -1.45
CA GLU A 152 -19.45 19.87 -1.82
C GLU A 152 -17.95 19.58 -1.98
N GLY A 153 -17.56 18.78 -3.00
CA GLY A 153 -16.15 18.62 -3.40
C GLY A 153 -15.27 17.75 -2.49
N MET A 154 -15.86 16.96 -1.60
CA MET A 154 -15.12 16.04 -0.72
C MET A 154 -14.50 14.87 -1.53
N LEU A 155 -13.21 14.59 -1.31
CA LEU A 155 -12.49 13.45 -1.84
C LEU A 155 -12.49 12.31 -0.82
N TYR A 156 -12.74 11.07 -1.27
CA TYR A 156 -12.79 9.86 -0.42
C TYR A 156 -11.81 8.84 -0.97
N PHE A 157 -10.77 8.48 -0.23
CA PHE A 157 -9.77 7.54 -0.73
C PHE A 157 -9.24 6.60 0.35
N GLY A 158 -8.79 5.44 -0.11
CA GLY A 158 -7.93 4.54 0.62
C GLY A 158 -6.51 4.59 0.06
N ILE A 159 -5.51 4.30 0.89
CA ILE A 159 -4.11 4.33 0.50
C ILE A 159 -3.33 3.24 1.24
N GLY A 160 -2.27 2.74 0.62
CA GLY A 160 -1.37 1.78 1.25
C GLY A 160 -0.16 1.46 0.40
N GLY A 161 0.72 0.64 0.96
CA GLY A 161 1.84 0.01 0.26
C GLY A 161 1.75 -1.51 0.38
N HIS A 162 2.32 -2.20 -0.60
CA HIS A 162 2.28 -3.67 -0.65
C HIS A 162 3.68 -4.26 -0.98
N PRO A 163 4.75 -3.89 -0.24
CA PRO A 163 6.09 -4.39 -0.54
C PRO A 163 6.22 -5.87 -0.18
N GLY A 164 6.63 -6.69 -1.14
CA GLY A 164 7.14 -8.03 -0.90
C GLY A 164 8.60 -7.96 -0.45
N LEU A 165 8.92 -8.56 0.69
CA LEU A 165 10.27 -8.57 1.23
C LEU A 165 10.81 -9.99 1.21
N ASN A 166 12.03 -10.17 0.71
CA ASN A 166 12.64 -11.49 0.59
C ASN A 166 12.79 -12.18 1.95
N VAL A 167 12.42 -13.44 2.02
CA VAL A 167 12.67 -14.34 3.15
C VAL A 167 12.99 -15.72 2.58
N PRO A 168 14.17 -16.29 2.83
CA PRO A 168 15.22 -15.84 3.74
C PRO A 168 16.03 -14.63 3.23
N LEU A 169 16.59 -13.84 4.17
CA LEU A 169 17.50 -12.72 3.87
C LEU A 169 18.96 -13.17 3.71
N GLU A 170 19.28 -14.39 4.08
CA GLU A 170 20.64 -14.93 4.09
C GLU A 170 20.67 -16.37 3.57
N ASN A 171 21.73 -16.69 2.83
CA ASN A 171 21.95 -18.05 2.35
C ASN A 171 22.09 -19.04 3.49
N GLY A 172 21.49 -20.22 3.34
CA GLY A 172 21.57 -21.30 4.31
C GLY A 172 20.49 -21.26 5.41
N LEU A 173 19.66 -20.21 5.41
CA LEU A 173 18.46 -20.13 6.24
C LEU A 173 17.22 -20.47 5.41
N SER A 174 16.16 -20.88 6.09
CA SER A 174 14.84 -21.15 5.53
C SER A 174 13.82 -20.10 5.95
N PHE A 175 12.65 -20.08 5.31
CA PHE A 175 11.54 -19.20 5.66
C PHE A 175 11.14 -19.34 7.14
N ASP A 176 11.09 -20.56 7.65
CA ASP A 176 10.68 -20.88 9.02
C ASP A 176 11.73 -20.51 10.09
N ASP A 177 12.95 -20.12 9.67
CA ASP A 177 13.97 -19.59 10.57
C ASP A 177 13.74 -18.12 10.94
N TYR A 178 12.75 -17.49 10.31
CA TYR A 178 12.43 -16.07 10.51
C TYR A 178 11.14 -15.87 11.32
N TYR A 179 11.03 -14.68 11.86
CA TYR A 179 9.84 -14.21 12.57
C TYR A 179 9.63 -12.72 12.34
N LEU A 180 8.41 -12.27 12.53
CA LEU A 180 8.07 -10.86 12.61
C LEU A 180 8.10 -10.43 14.07
N GLU A 181 8.89 -9.39 14.38
CA GLU A 181 8.97 -8.79 15.71
C GLU A 181 8.38 -7.39 15.66
N PHE A 182 7.25 -7.18 16.31
CA PHE A 182 6.63 -5.86 16.45
C PHE A 182 7.44 -4.99 17.42
N GLY A 183 7.52 -3.69 17.14
CA GLY A 183 8.35 -2.75 17.90
C GLY A 183 7.98 -2.59 19.36
N ASP A 184 6.73 -2.93 19.72
CA ASP A 184 6.23 -2.93 21.10
C ASP A 184 5.23 -4.07 21.28
N ARG A 185 4.85 -4.36 22.52
CA ARG A 185 3.74 -5.25 22.83
C ARG A 185 2.43 -4.64 22.35
N CYS A 186 1.60 -5.47 21.74
CA CYS A 186 0.32 -5.03 21.20
C CYS A 186 -0.80 -6.04 21.49
N ASP A 187 -1.97 -5.49 21.77
CA ASP A 187 -3.23 -6.25 21.88
C ASP A 187 -3.88 -6.30 20.49
N SER A 188 -3.19 -6.97 19.56
CA SER A 188 -3.57 -7.00 18.16
C SER A 188 -4.86 -7.78 17.94
N GLU A 189 -5.65 -7.32 16.98
CA GLU A 189 -6.86 -7.97 16.52
C GLU A 189 -6.73 -8.28 15.03
N ARG A 190 -7.15 -9.49 14.65
CA ARG A 190 -7.24 -9.89 13.24
C ARG A 190 -8.59 -9.45 12.68
N ILE A 191 -8.55 -8.66 11.63
CA ILE A 191 -9.71 -8.36 10.79
C ILE A 191 -10.07 -9.65 10.05
N GLN A 192 -11.29 -10.15 10.23
CA GLN A 192 -11.73 -11.39 9.60
C GLN A 192 -12.24 -11.13 8.18
N PHE A 193 -11.83 -12.01 7.29
CA PHE A 193 -12.26 -12.01 5.89
C PHE A 193 -13.13 -13.25 5.60
N THR A 194 -13.99 -13.11 4.62
CA THR A 194 -14.69 -14.25 4.01
C THR A 194 -13.72 -15.02 3.10
N PRO A 195 -14.04 -16.27 2.70
CA PRO A 195 -13.20 -17.00 1.74
C PRO A 195 -13.01 -16.31 0.37
N ALA A 196 -13.83 -15.30 0.06
CA ALA A 196 -13.72 -14.48 -1.14
C ALA A 196 -12.89 -13.20 -0.92
N CYS A 197 -12.22 -13.07 0.24
CA CYS A 197 -11.35 -11.95 0.63
C CYS A 197 -12.07 -10.60 0.75
N PHE A 198 -13.31 -10.63 1.29
CA PHE A 198 -14.08 -9.46 1.70
C PHE A 198 -14.20 -9.40 3.22
N LEU A 199 -14.48 -8.21 3.76
CA LEU A 199 -14.68 -8.06 5.20
C LEU A 199 -15.86 -8.94 5.69
N ALA A 200 -15.60 -9.73 6.72
CA ALA A 200 -16.62 -10.55 7.39
C ALA A 200 -17.41 -9.78 8.46
N GLY A 201 -17.04 -8.53 8.75
CA GLY A 201 -17.70 -7.65 9.71
C GLY A 201 -17.39 -7.98 11.19
N ARG A 202 -16.31 -8.71 11.44
CA ARG A 202 -15.84 -9.02 12.80
C ARG A 202 -14.32 -8.95 12.91
N GLN A 203 -13.83 -8.76 14.13
CA GLN A 203 -12.44 -8.88 14.54
C GLN A 203 -12.32 -9.91 15.64
N ASP A 204 -11.21 -10.64 15.68
CA ASP A 204 -10.90 -11.59 16.74
C ASP A 204 -9.52 -11.26 17.34
N PRO A 205 -9.29 -11.46 18.64
CA PRO A 205 -7.96 -11.30 19.23
C PRO A 205 -6.92 -12.12 18.47
N PHE A 206 -5.77 -11.53 18.17
CA PHE A 206 -4.66 -12.19 17.52
C PHE A 206 -3.47 -12.28 18.48
N VAL A 207 -3.22 -13.48 18.99
CA VAL A 207 -2.21 -13.67 20.03
C VAL A 207 -0.83 -13.79 19.40
N LEU A 208 0.07 -12.88 19.77
CA LEU A 208 1.48 -12.89 19.44
C LEU A 208 2.28 -13.54 20.58
N GLU A 209 3.33 -14.29 20.27
CA GLU A 209 4.28 -14.81 21.26
C GLU A 209 4.94 -13.61 21.99
N ASP A 210 4.95 -13.64 23.32
CA ASP A 210 5.36 -12.53 24.18
C ASP A 210 4.69 -11.16 23.86
N GLY A 211 3.51 -11.19 23.22
CA GLY A 211 2.75 -10.03 22.81
C GLY A 211 3.34 -9.25 21.63
N ARG A 212 4.37 -9.77 20.93
CA ARG A 212 5.05 -9.04 19.86
C ARG A 212 5.69 -9.89 18.76
N ILE A 213 5.72 -11.24 18.88
CA ILE A 213 6.41 -12.09 17.92
C ILE A 213 5.40 -12.97 17.16
N LEU A 214 5.53 -12.99 15.83
CA LEU A 214 4.84 -13.90 14.93
C LEU A 214 5.88 -14.73 14.17
N ARG A 215 6.02 -16.01 14.51
CA ARG A 215 6.96 -16.91 13.80
C ARG A 215 6.42 -17.20 12.40
N LEU A 216 7.28 -17.03 11.40
CA LEU A 216 6.90 -17.28 10.02
C LEU A 216 6.84 -18.78 9.74
N ARG A 217 5.88 -19.17 8.97
CA ARG A 217 5.70 -20.47 8.32
C ARG A 217 4.74 -20.29 7.15
N HIS A 218 4.97 -20.98 6.06
CA HIS A 218 4.15 -20.84 4.84
C HIS A 218 2.64 -21.07 5.10
N SER A 219 2.30 -22.04 5.96
CA SER A 219 0.89 -22.36 6.30
C SER A 219 0.10 -21.24 7.00
N LEU A 220 0.77 -20.16 7.46
CA LEU A 220 0.07 -18.97 7.98
C LEU A 220 -0.82 -18.32 6.93
N PHE A 221 -0.47 -18.47 5.66
CA PHE A 221 -1.07 -17.77 4.52
C PHE A 221 -1.97 -18.67 3.67
N ASP A 222 -2.26 -19.90 4.11
CA ASP A 222 -3.10 -20.84 3.36
C ASP A 222 -4.54 -20.34 3.12
N GLU A 223 -5.01 -19.45 3.99
CA GLU A 223 -6.32 -18.78 3.92
C GLU A 223 -6.22 -17.32 3.47
N ASP A 224 -5.13 -16.93 2.73
CA ASP A 224 -4.85 -15.56 2.29
C ASP A 224 -4.24 -14.67 3.40
N ALA A 225 -4.31 -13.35 3.25
CA ALA A 225 -3.66 -12.37 4.10
C ALA A 225 -4.11 -12.44 5.57
N ILE A 226 -3.17 -12.22 6.47
CA ILE A 226 -3.45 -11.84 7.86
C ILE A 226 -3.49 -10.32 7.89
N VAL A 227 -4.65 -9.75 8.21
CA VAL A 227 -4.79 -8.30 8.37
C VAL A 227 -5.05 -7.96 9.82
N LEU A 228 -4.18 -7.13 10.38
CA LEU A 228 -4.17 -6.77 11.79
C LEU A 228 -4.52 -5.29 12.00
N GLN A 229 -5.10 -4.99 13.15
CA GLN A 229 -5.22 -3.65 13.73
C GLN A 229 -4.76 -3.66 15.18
N ASN A 230 -4.60 -2.48 15.78
CA ASN A 230 -4.13 -2.30 17.17
C ASN A 230 -2.71 -2.86 17.40
N MET A 231 -1.81 -2.73 16.41
CA MET A 231 -0.42 -3.13 16.51
C MET A 231 0.48 -1.94 16.88
N ALA A 232 1.74 -2.28 17.20
CA ALA A 232 2.82 -1.29 17.18
C ALA A 232 2.96 -0.66 15.77
N ASP A 233 3.56 0.53 15.70
CA ASP A 233 3.78 1.28 14.45
C ASP A 233 4.98 0.79 13.63
N SER A 234 5.55 -0.35 14.01
CA SER A 234 6.68 -0.98 13.30
C SER A 234 6.72 -2.49 13.50
N VAL A 235 7.27 -3.18 12.51
CA VAL A 235 7.54 -4.62 12.52
C VAL A 235 8.85 -4.91 11.82
N SER A 236 9.63 -5.86 12.34
CA SER A 236 10.91 -6.29 11.79
C SER A 236 10.87 -7.76 11.39
N ILE A 237 11.37 -8.08 10.19
CA ILE A 237 11.69 -9.43 9.76
C ILE A 237 13.06 -9.77 10.33
N ARG A 238 13.17 -10.81 11.16
CA ARG A 238 14.39 -11.21 11.86
C ARG A 238 14.56 -12.71 11.93
N SER A 239 15.81 -13.14 12.19
CA SER A 239 16.14 -14.51 12.53
C SER A 239 17.15 -14.53 13.66
N ASP A 240 17.03 -15.47 14.60
CA ASP A 240 18.04 -15.70 15.64
C ASP A 240 19.33 -16.37 15.08
N LYS A 241 19.26 -16.86 13.84
CA LYS A 241 20.36 -17.55 13.14
C LYS A 241 21.10 -16.64 12.15
N GLY A 242 20.56 -15.45 11.86
CA GLY A 242 21.08 -14.51 10.87
C GLY A 242 21.40 -13.15 11.47
N GLN A 243 22.05 -12.30 10.67
CA GLN A 243 22.42 -10.94 11.07
C GLN A 243 21.58 -9.88 10.34
N ARG A 244 21.00 -10.24 9.15
CA ARG A 244 20.21 -9.31 8.35
C ARG A 244 18.80 -9.17 8.88
N SER A 245 18.30 -7.96 8.76
CA SER A 245 16.91 -7.67 9.11
C SER A 245 16.29 -6.62 8.17
N VAL A 246 14.96 -6.60 8.14
CA VAL A 246 14.19 -5.55 7.49
C VAL A 246 13.17 -5.04 8.48
N THR A 247 13.16 -3.74 8.74
CA THR A 247 12.17 -3.08 9.61
C THR A 247 11.27 -2.18 8.79
N VAL A 248 9.97 -2.38 8.87
CA VAL A 248 8.94 -1.51 8.29
C VAL A 248 8.30 -0.69 9.42
N ARG A 249 8.36 0.65 9.31
CA ARG A 249 7.64 1.57 10.20
C ARG A 249 6.52 2.25 9.45
N TYR A 250 5.32 2.33 10.07
CA TYR A 250 4.10 2.80 9.41
C TYR A 250 3.20 3.65 10.31
N PRO A 251 3.75 4.69 10.97
CA PRO A 251 2.95 5.52 11.85
C PRO A 251 1.78 6.17 11.08
N GLY A 252 0.60 6.17 11.68
CA GLY A 252 -0.59 6.77 11.08
C GLY A 252 -1.31 5.91 10.02
N LEU A 253 -0.84 4.69 9.75
CA LEU A 253 -1.53 3.69 8.93
C LEU A 253 -2.08 2.59 9.87
N PRO A 254 -3.42 2.54 10.08
CA PRO A 254 -4.01 1.78 11.18
C PRO A 254 -4.08 0.28 10.97
N TYR A 255 -3.86 -0.19 9.75
CA TYR A 255 -3.97 -1.61 9.39
C TYR A 255 -2.66 -2.13 8.82
N LEU A 256 -2.36 -3.40 9.10
CA LEU A 256 -1.20 -4.10 8.56
C LEU A 256 -1.64 -5.40 7.90
N GLY A 257 -1.44 -5.50 6.60
CA GLY A 257 -1.51 -6.75 5.87
C GLY A 257 -0.18 -7.51 5.98
N ILE A 258 -0.25 -8.83 6.17
CA ILE A 258 0.90 -9.73 6.13
C ILE A 258 0.51 -10.87 5.19
N TRP A 259 1.29 -11.06 4.11
CA TRP A 259 0.87 -11.97 3.06
C TRP A 259 2.04 -12.57 2.28
N HIS A 260 1.86 -13.76 1.77
CA HIS A 260 2.51 -14.29 0.56
C HIS A 260 1.51 -15.14 -0.24
N MET A 261 1.88 -15.56 -1.43
CA MET A 261 1.01 -16.38 -2.28
C MET A 261 0.54 -17.64 -1.52
N PRO A 262 -0.78 -17.80 -1.29
CA PRO A 262 -1.34 -18.92 -0.52
C PRO A 262 -0.96 -20.30 -1.07
N LYS A 263 -0.73 -21.25 -0.16
CA LYS A 263 -0.44 -22.66 -0.47
C LYS A 263 0.79 -22.86 -1.35
N THR A 264 1.79 -21.99 -1.20
CA THR A 264 3.09 -22.08 -1.87
C THR A 264 4.23 -21.99 -0.87
N ASP A 265 5.43 -22.23 -1.36
CA ASP A 265 6.71 -22.01 -0.66
C ASP A 265 7.36 -20.70 -1.09
N ALA A 266 6.57 -19.66 -1.36
CA ALA A 266 7.04 -18.37 -1.83
C ALA A 266 8.12 -17.78 -0.91
N PRO A 267 9.32 -17.41 -1.43
CA PRO A 267 10.44 -16.95 -0.61
C PRO A 267 10.36 -15.45 -0.32
N TYR A 268 9.20 -14.97 0.10
CA TYR A 268 8.96 -13.59 0.52
C TYR A 268 7.81 -13.51 1.52
N VAL A 269 7.73 -12.40 2.21
CA VAL A 269 6.54 -11.96 2.94
C VAL A 269 6.23 -10.51 2.58
N ALA A 270 5.00 -10.21 2.18
CA ALA A 270 4.55 -8.84 2.05
C ALA A 270 4.20 -8.27 3.42
N ILE A 271 4.67 -7.07 3.70
CA ILE A 271 4.37 -6.28 4.90
C ILE A 271 3.68 -5.01 4.44
N GLU A 272 2.40 -4.95 4.59
CA GLU A 272 1.51 -4.04 3.87
C GLU A 272 0.86 -3.01 4.80
N PRO A 273 1.44 -1.81 4.96
CA PRO A 273 0.78 -0.73 5.72
C PRO A 273 -0.43 -0.19 4.95
N TRP A 274 -1.62 -0.21 5.57
CA TRP A 274 -2.87 0.24 4.94
C TRP A 274 -3.56 1.35 5.73
N GLY A 275 -4.11 2.32 4.99
CA GLY A 275 -4.96 3.39 5.53
C GLY A 275 -6.44 3.07 5.51
N SER A 276 -6.86 1.99 4.81
CA SER A 276 -8.25 1.55 4.72
C SER A 276 -8.36 0.06 4.48
N LEU A 277 -9.58 -0.47 4.47
CA LEU A 277 -9.89 -1.89 4.32
C LEU A 277 -10.68 -2.18 3.03
N PRO A 278 -10.71 -3.44 2.54
CA PRO A 278 -11.60 -3.88 1.46
C PRO A 278 -13.09 -3.61 1.75
N SER A 279 -13.96 -3.90 0.79
CA SER A 279 -15.40 -3.84 1.01
C SER A 279 -15.94 -5.05 1.77
N ARG A 280 -17.16 -4.93 2.29
CA ARG A 280 -17.93 -6.06 2.80
C ARG A 280 -18.43 -6.92 1.64
N GLN A 281 -18.56 -8.23 1.89
CA GLN A 281 -19.10 -9.13 0.88
C GLN A 281 -20.54 -8.80 0.54
N ASP A 282 -20.88 -8.90 -0.75
CA ASP A 282 -22.23 -8.67 -1.30
C ASP A 282 -22.80 -7.27 -1.06
N VAL A 283 -21.93 -6.30 -0.71
CA VAL A 283 -22.30 -4.90 -0.52
C VAL A 283 -21.52 -4.02 -1.49
N VAL A 284 -22.23 -3.41 -2.45
CA VAL A 284 -21.67 -2.31 -3.27
C VAL A 284 -21.72 -1.04 -2.43
N GLU A 285 -20.60 -0.69 -1.81
CA GLU A 285 -20.52 0.39 -0.85
C GLU A 285 -20.56 1.78 -1.52
N ASP A 286 -21.18 2.72 -0.85
CA ASP A 286 -21.05 4.14 -1.19
C ASP A 286 -19.84 4.71 -0.46
N LEU A 287 -18.80 5.15 -1.18
CA LEU A 287 -17.54 5.61 -0.59
C LEU A 287 -17.74 6.78 0.39
N ARG A 288 -18.80 7.56 0.24
CA ARG A 288 -19.13 8.66 1.17
C ARG A 288 -19.41 8.19 2.60
N PHE A 289 -19.85 6.93 2.74
CA PHE A 289 -20.26 6.33 4.01
C PHE A 289 -19.36 5.20 4.48
N LYS A 290 -18.33 4.82 3.69
CA LYS A 290 -17.34 3.82 4.12
C LYS A 290 -16.46 4.45 5.22
N PRO A 291 -16.47 3.91 6.46
CA PRO A 291 -15.96 4.62 7.64
C PRO A 291 -14.44 4.76 7.67
N ASP A 292 -13.72 3.82 7.07
CA ASP A 292 -12.26 3.72 7.08
C ASP A 292 -11.57 4.48 5.93
N LEU A 293 -12.33 5.11 5.01
CA LEU A 293 -11.73 5.96 3.99
C LEU A 293 -11.31 7.32 4.56
N ILE A 294 -10.20 7.81 4.04
CA ILE A 294 -9.74 9.17 4.30
C ILE A 294 -10.69 10.14 3.57
N ARG A 295 -11.11 11.19 4.28
CA ARG A 295 -11.98 12.24 3.75
C ARG A 295 -11.20 13.53 3.69
N LEU A 296 -11.10 14.11 2.49
CA LEU A 296 -10.31 15.31 2.26
C LEU A 296 -11.18 16.39 1.64
N GLU A 297 -11.33 17.48 2.36
CA GLU A 297 -12.12 18.63 1.94
C GLU A 297 -11.56 19.28 0.67
N ASN A 298 -12.41 20.05 -0.01
CA ASN A 298 -12.00 20.86 -1.15
C ASN A 298 -10.84 21.79 -0.79
N GLY A 299 -9.77 21.81 -1.59
CA GLY A 299 -8.53 22.53 -1.32
C GLY A 299 -7.65 21.90 -0.23
N GLY A 300 -8.09 20.80 0.37
CA GLY A 300 -7.37 20.10 1.44
C GLY A 300 -6.12 19.37 0.94
N ARG A 301 -5.23 19.10 1.90
CA ARG A 301 -4.01 18.29 1.71
C ARG A 301 -3.90 17.26 2.83
N TRP A 302 -3.54 16.05 2.47
CA TRP A 302 -3.27 14.97 3.39
C TRP A 302 -1.93 14.35 3.08
N ASN A 303 -1.22 13.87 4.09
CA ASN A 303 0.02 13.13 3.90
C ASN A 303 0.25 12.09 5.00
N THR A 304 1.02 11.08 4.68
CA THR A 304 1.58 10.12 5.62
C THR A 304 2.97 9.70 5.15
N GLU A 305 3.77 9.18 6.05
CA GLU A 305 5.09 8.64 5.75
C GLU A 305 5.29 7.30 6.46
N TRP A 306 5.82 6.35 5.71
CA TRP A 306 6.27 5.07 6.25
C TRP A 306 7.68 4.78 5.75
N SER A 307 8.34 3.78 6.28
CA SER A 307 9.73 3.54 5.91
C SER A 307 10.11 2.06 5.96
N ILE A 308 11.14 1.71 5.18
CA ILE A 308 11.82 0.41 5.20
C ILE A 308 13.28 0.66 5.55
N THR A 309 13.76 0.02 6.61
CA THR A 309 15.18 0.04 7.01
C THR A 309 15.75 -1.35 6.89
N VAL A 310 16.92 -1.49 6.25
CA VAL A 310 17.62 -2.77 6.04
C VAL A 310 18.96 -2.79 6.77
N SER A 311 19.38 -3.98 7.18
CA SER A 311 20.67 -4.17 7.85
C SER A 311 21.33 -5.48 7.42
#